data_950cae5403361131b1aebe126e91aa00
#
_entry.id   950cae5403361131b1aebe126e91aa00
#
_cell.length_a   1.000
_cell.length_b   1.000
_cell.length_c   1.000
_cell.angle_alpha   90.00
_cell.angle_beta   90.00
_cell.angle_gamma   90.00
#
_symmetry.space_group_name_H-M   'P 1'
#
loop_
_entity.id
_entity.type
_entity.pdbx_description
1 polymer ?
#
loop_
_entity_poly.entity_id
_entity_poly.type
_entity_poly.pdbx_seq_one_letter_code
_entity_poly.pdbx_strand_id
1 'polypeptide(L)'
;MSSSPDIQTAASVIATARSMVDTAVNTLIAAGGPDANQTLAYDLAHVAAAVETASSLLDYGNKGQLESDITCAFAADMVHDLVSRLIGREQLWGVDPSQLSSAHAFVQKYRDPAFLMALHDQQGPRHLAQDFEMVQDTFRSYATKEVAPRAEHVHRHNADVPEEIISGLAEIGAFGLSVPVEYEGFSEGGEGEYMASVIATEELSRASLGIGGSLITR
;
A
#
# COMPACT_ATOMS: atom_id res chain seq x y z
N MET A 1 -22.83 10.59 -6.56
CA MET A 1 -23.50 9.65 -5.62
C MET A 1 -23.20 10.15 -4.21
N SER A 2 -24.16 10.10 -3.27
CA SER A 2 -23.88 10.49 -1.87
C SER A 2 -23.04 9.38 -1.24
N SER A 3 -21.89 9.74 -0.63
CA SER A 3 -21.06 8.79 0.12
C SER A 3 -21.85 8.10 1.23
N SER A 4 -21.58 6.84 1.53
CA SER A 4 -22.21 6.15 2.65
C SER A 4 -21.89 6.84 3.98
N PRO A 5 -22.76 6.76 5.01
CA PRO A 5 -22.47 7.32 6.33
C PRO A 5 -21.14 6.84 6.91
N ASP A 6 -20.75 5.61 6.62
CA ASP A 6 -19.50 5.03 7.14
C ASP A 6 -18.25 5.62 6.44
N ILE A 7 -18.32 5.90 5.14
CA ILE A 7 -17.25 6.63 4.43
C ILE A 7 -17.11 8.06 4.98
N GLN A 8 -18.20 8.73 5.32
CA GLN A 8 -18.13 10.04 5.95
C GLN A 8 -17.48 9.97 7.34
N THR A 9 -17.78 8.93 8.11
CA THR A 9 -17.13 8.67 9.40
C THR A 9 -15.63 8.38 9.20
N ALA A 10 -15.27 7.54 8.23
CA ALA A 10 -13.88 7.28 7.86
C ALA A 10 -13.14 8.57 7.50
N ALA A 11 -13.73 9.42 6.66
CA ALA A 11 -13.14 10.72 6.29
C ALA A 11 -12.89 11.62 7.51
N SER A 12 -13.84 11.69 8.45
CA SER A 12 -13.68 12.46 9.68
C SER A 12 -12.56 11.93 10.56
N VAL A 13 -12.48 10.60 10.71
CA VAL A 13 -11.46 9.93 11.51
C VAL A 13 -10.07 10.11 10.90
N ILE A 14 -9.94 9.97 9.57
CA ILE A 14 -8.70 10.19 8.82
C ILE A 14 -8.24 11.65 8.95
N ALA A 15 -9.17 12.63 8.86
CA ALA A 15 -8.83 14.04 9.04
C ALA A 15 -8.30 14.33 10.46
N THR A 16 -8.87 13.70 11.48
CA THR A 16 -8.37 13.81 12.85
C THR A 16 -6.97 13.22 12.99
N ALA A 17 -6.75 12.01 12.44
CA ALA A 17 -5.45 11.37 12.45
C ALA A 17 -4.39 12.21 11.72
N ARG A 18 -4.73 12.81 10.57
CA ARG A 18 -3.86 13.73 9.83
C ARG A 18 -3.45 14.92 10.69
N SER A 19 -4.38 15.57 11.35
CA SER A 19 -4.09 16.70 12.28
C SER A 19 -3.15 16.30 13.40
N MET A 20 -3.29 15.08 13.93
CA MET A 20 -2.39 14.54 14.96
C MET A 20 -0.98 14.30 14.38
N VAL A 21 -0.86 13.77 13.17
CA VAL A 21 0.42 13.60 12.47
C VAL A 21 1.09 14.95 12.25
N ASP A 22 0.37 15.96 11.77
CA ASP A 22 0.91 17.31 11.55
C ASP A 22 1.44 17.92 12.85
N THR A 23 0.72 17.73 13.95
CA THR A 23 1.14 18.17 15.30
C THR A 23 2.42 17.45 15.73
N ALA A 24 2.48 16.13 15.53
CA ALA A 24 3.65 15.33 15.91
C ALA A 24 4.88 15.68 15.05
N VAL A 25 4.71 15.97 13.76
CA VAL A 25 5.79 16.46 12.88
C VAL A 25 6.35 17.78 13.41
N ASN A 26 5.49 18.72 13.77
CA ASN A 26 5.92 20.00 14.35
C ASN A 26 6.68 19.82 15.68
N THR A 27 6.20 18.88 16.53
CA THR A 27 6.86 18.52 17.78
C THR A 27 8.24 17.91 17.54
N LEU A 28 8.35 16.99 16.56
CA LEU A 28 9.63 16.38 16.14
C LEU A 28 10.63 17.44 15.66
N ILE A 29 10.17 18.36 14.82
CA ILE A 29 11.03 19.47 14.31
C ILE A 29 11.51 20.32 15.47
N ALA A 30 10.64 20.71 16.40
CA ALA A 30 11.00 21.52 17.55
C ALA A 30 11.96 20.79 18.53
N ALA A 31 11.92 19.46 18.55
CA ALA A 31 12.82 18.61 19.35
C ALA A 31 14.18 18.33 18.68
N GLY A 32 14.51 18.97 17.57
CA GLY A 32 15.80 18.82 16.88
C GLY A 32 15.76 17.93 15.62
N GLY A 33 14.55 17.57 15.17
CA GLY A 33 14.35 16.84 13.93
C GLY A 33 14.60 15.32 14.00
N PRO A 34 14.53 14.65 12.83
CA PRO A 34 14.58 13.17 12.76
C PRO A 34 15.92 12.60 13.22
N ASP A 35 17.05 13.24 12.92
CA ASP A 35 18.37 12.71 13.28
C ASP A 35 18.57 12.62 14.79
N ALA A 36 18.03 13.58 15.55
CA ALA A 36 18.09 13.57 17.01
C ALA A 36 17.03 12.66 17.65
N ASN A 37 15.99 12.27 16.92
CA ASN A 37 14.81 11.55 17.44
C ASN A 37 14.39 10.40 16.51
N GLN A 38 15.34 9.57 16.09
CA GLN A 38 15.13 8.55 15.03
C GLN A 38 13.98 7.58 15.33
N THR A 39 13.79 7.13 16.58
CA THR A 39 12.70 6.23 16.94
C THR A 39 11.35 6.87 16.75
N LEU A 40 11.18 8.14 17.18
CA LEU A 40 9.94 8.87 16.96
C LEU A 40 9.71 9.13 15.48
N ALA A 41 10.75 9.56 14.76
CA ALA A 41 10.67 9.84 13.32
C ALA A 41 10.27 8.59 12.52
N TYR A 42 10.80 7.42 12.87
CA TYR A 42 10.45 6.15 12.24
C TYR A 42 8.97 5.80 12.45
N ASP A 43 8.49 5.83 13.68
CA ASP A 43 7.09 5.55 13.98
C ASP A 43 6.16 6.57 13.30
N LEU A 44 6.52 7.85 13.33
CA LEU A 44 5.75 8.92 12.71
C LEU A 44 5.68 8.77 11.18
N ALA A 45 6.77 8.35 10.53
CA ALA A 45 6.78 8.09 9.09
C ALA A 45 5.81 6.97 8.70
N HIS A 46 5.75 5.89 9.48
CA HIS A 46 4.79 4.80 9.26
C HIS A 46 3.34 5.27 9.42
N VAL A 47 3.05 6.02 10.47
CA VAL A 47 1.70 6.54 10.69
C VAL A 47 1.31 7.56 9.60
N ALA A 48 2.21 8.45 9.22
CA ALA A 48 1.99 9.41 8.13
C ALA A 48 1.66 8.69 6.81
N ALA A 49 2.44 7.66 6.45
CA ALA A 49 2.17 6.85 5.26
C ALA A 49 0.80 6.16 5.33
N ALA A 50 0.41 5.61 6.48
CA ALA A 50 -0.90 5.00 6.66
C ALA A 50 -2.05 6.01 6.54
N VAL A 51 -1.89 7.22 7.08
CA VAL A 51 -2.87 8.30 6.97
C VAL A 51 -3.02 8.78 5.52
N GLU A 52 -1.93 8.93 4.78
CA GLU A 52 -1.97 9.29 3.36
C GLU A 52 -2.64 8.20 2.52
N THR A 53 -2.31 6.94 2.78
CA THR A 53 -2.96 5.80 2.12
C THR A 53 -4.46 5.76 2.43
N ALA A 54 -4.86 5.94 3.68
CA ALA A 54 -6.28 6.00 4.08
C ALA A 54 -7.02 7.16 3.38
N SER A 55 -6.35 8.32 3.22
CA SER A 55 -6.92 9.46 2.51
C SER A 55 -7.16 9.17 1.03
N SER A 56 -6.20 8.51 0.37
CA SER A 56 -6.34 8.09 -1.03
C SER A 56 -7.43 7.04 -1.22
N LEU A 57 -7.63 6.16 -0.24
CA LEU A 57 -8.68 5.16 -0.26
C LEU A 57 -10.10 5.73 -0.16
N LEU A 58 -10.30 6.97 0.28
CA LEU A 58 -11.64 7.59 0.31
C LEU A 58 -12.29 7.66 -1.07
N ASP A 59 -11.52 7.99 -2.10
CA ASP A 59 -12.01 8.00 -3.49
C ASP A 59 -12.35 6.59 -3.97
N TYR A 60 -11.51 5.62 -3.63
CA TYR A 60 -11.76 4.22 -3.90
C TYR A 60 -13.04 3.72 -3.21
N GLY A 61 -13.25 4.08 -1.94
CA GLY A 61 -14.41 3.71 -1.15
C GLY A 61 -15.76 4.24 -1.69
N ASN A 62 -15.74 5.23 -2.58
CA ASN A 62 -16.93 5.73 -3.25
C ASN A 62 -17.34 4.92 -4.50
N LYS A 63 -16.54 3.93 -4.92
CA LYS A 63 -16.82 3.12 -6.13
C LYS A 63 -17.88 2.04 -5.91
N GLY A 64 -18.02 1.53 -4.66
CA GLY A 64 -19.00 0.49 -4.33
C GLY A 64 -19.02 0.13 -2.84
N GLN A 65 -19.86 -0.83 -2.47
CA GLN A 65 -19.99 -1.26 -1.07
C GLN A 65 -18.74 -2.01 -0.59
N LEU A 66 -18.20 -2.90 -1.41
CA LEU A 66 -16.97 -3.64 -1.08
C LEU A 66 -15.80 -2.68 -0.90
N GLU A 67 -15.65 -1.73 -1.80
CA GLU A 67 -14.61 -0.70 -1.75
C GLU A 67 -14.76 0.19 -0.51
N SER A 68 -15.99 0.53 -0.16
CA SER A 68 -16.33 1.23 1.08
C SER A 68 -15.90 0.44 2.32
N ASP A 69 -16.21 -0.85 2.35
CA ASP A 69 -15.88 -1.73 3.46
C ASP A 69 -14.36 -1.92 3.62
N ILE A 70 -13.64 -2.07 2.51
CA ILE A 70 -12.16 -2.13 2.48
C ILE A 70 -11.56 -0.83 3.02
N THR A 71 -12.06 0.32 2.56
CA THR A 71 -11.60 1.64 3.01
C THR A 71 -11.82 1.84 4.49
N CYS A 72 -13.01 1.47 4.99
CA CYS A 72 -13.34 1.59 6.41
C CYS A 72 -12.50 0.62 7.28
N ALA A 73 -12.24 -0.60 6.81
CA ALA A 73 -11.36 -1.55 7.49
C ALA A 73 -9.93 -1.00 7.61
N PHE A 74 -9.39 -0.49 6.51
CA PHE A 74 -8.05 0.11 6.50
C PHE A 74 -7.96 1.33 7.42
N ALA A 75 -8.96 2.23 7.38
CA ALA A 75 -9.01 3.40 8.27
C ALA A 75 -9.09 3.00 9.75
N ALA A 76 -9.81 1.93 10.08
CA ALA A 76 -9.89 1.40 11.44
C ALA A 76 -8.56 0.81 11.91
N ASP A 77 -7.84 0.09 11.04
CA ASP A 77 -6.52 -0.43 11.35
C ASP A 77 -5.49 0.70 11.51
N MET A 78 -5.52 1.71 10.66
CA MET A 78 -4.67 2.92 10.78
C MET A 78 -4.87 3.61 12.13
N VAL A 79 -6.12 3.80 12.57
CA VAL A 79 -6.41 4.40 13.88
C VAL A 79 -5.87 3.55 15.01
N HIS A 80 -6.08 2.24 14.95
CA HIS A 80 -5.56 1.33 15.97
C HIS A 80 -4.03 1.36 16.04
N ASP A 81 -3.33 1.35 14.91
CA ASP A 81 -1.86 1.41 14.89
C ASP A 81 -1.35 2.75 15.44
N LEU A 82 -1.94 3.88 15.03
CA LEU A 82 -1.62 5.20 15.55
C LEU A 82 -1.76 5.23 17.09
N VAL A 83 -2.92 4.82 17.63
CA VAL A 83 -3.17 4.83 19.08
C VAL A 83 -2.19 3.90 19.80
N SER A 84 -1.90 2.72 19.24
CA SER A 84 -0.97 1.76 19.84
C SER A 84 0.46 2.31 19.95
N ARG A 85 0.91 3.10 18.98
CA ARG A 85 2.25 3.74 19.00
C ARG A 85 2.29 4.96 19.93
N LEU A 86 1.15 5.56 20.17
CA LEU A 86 1.02 6.81 20.92
C LEU A 86 0.92 6.59 22.44
N ILE A 87 0.24 5.52 22.88
CA ILE A 87 0.00 5.26 24.31
C ILE A 87 1.32 5.18 25.08
N GLY A 88 1.44 6.00 26.15
CA GLY A 88 2.62 6.13 26.99
C GLY A 88 3.73 7.01 26.39
N ARG A 89 3.49 7.63 25.24
CA ARG A 89 4.44 8.49 24.52
C ARG A 89 3.81 9.82 24.08
N GLU A 90 2.67 10.18 24.64
CA GLU A 90 1.83 11.32 24.27
C GLU A 90 2.61 12.64 24.31
N GLN A 91 3.43 12.84 25.35
CA GLN A 91 4.27 14.04 25.48
C GLN A 91 5.35 14.11 24.39
N LEU A 92 5.91 12.95 24.00
CA LEU A 92 6.93 12.87 22.95
C LEU A 92 6.35 13.23 21.57
N TRP A 93 5.12 12.82 21.33
CA TRP A 93 4.39 13.12 20.10
C TRP A 93 3.72 14.51 20.13
N GLY A 94 3.50 15.07 21.30
CA GLY A 94 2.77 16.34 21.48
C GLY A 94 1.27 16.22 21.16
N VAL A 95 0.70 15.03 21.22
CA VAL A 95 -0.71 14.75 20.86
C VAL A 95 -1.40 13.92 21.95
N ASP A 96 -2.72 14.05 22.03
CA ASP A 96 -3.57 13.33 22.97
C ASP A 96 -4.42 12.28 22.24
N PRO A 97 -4.30 10.98 22.55
CA PRO A 97 -5.07 9.92 21.93
C PRO A 97 -6.58 10.07 22.13
N SER A 98 -7.03 10.83 23.14
CA SER A 98 -8.46 11.11 23.37
C SER A 98 -9.14 11.81 22.20
N GLN A 99 -8.39 12.46 21.32
CA GLN A 99 -8.91 13.05 20.07
C GLN A 99 -9.57 12.02 19.14
N LEU A 100 -9.15 10.74 19.25
CA LEU A 100 -9.73 9.62 18.51
C LEU A 100 -10.78 8.82 19.30
N SER A 101 -11.18 9.27 20.49
CA SER A 101 -12.18 8.57 21.31
C SER A 101 -13.53 8.39 20.60
N SER A 102 -13.94 9.35 19.76
CA SER A 102 -15.15 9.25 18.95
C SER A 102 -15.06 8.17 17.85
N ALA A 103 -13.86 7.74 17.49
CA ALA A 103 -13.64 6.68 16.50
C ALA A 103 -13.79 5.26 17.10
N HIS A 104 -13.95 5.12 18.41
CA HIS A 104 -13.96 3.80 19.07
C HIS A 104 -14.99 2.83 18.48
N ALA A 105 -16.24 3.27 18.32
CA ALA A 105 -17.30 2.44 17.75
C ALA A 105 -17.01 2.07 16.27
N PHE A 106 -16.43 2.99 15.51
CA PHE A 106 -16.00 2.75 14.13
C PHE A 106 -14.89 1.71 14.08
N VAL A 107 -13.85 1.84 14.90
CA VAL A 107 -12.75 0.90 15.02
C VAL A 107 -13.25 -0.49 15.43
N GLN A 108 -14.14 -0.54 16.44
CA GLN A 108 -14.72 -1.81 16.91
C GLN A 108 -15.49 -2.51 15.79
N LYS A 109 -16.31 -1.78 15.01
CA LYS A 109 -17.09 -2.33 13.90
C LYS A 109 -16.18 -2.92 12.81
N TYR A 110 -15.22 -2.14 12.33
CA TYR A 110 -14.43 -2.48 11.14
C TYR A 110 -13.18 -3.33 11.42
N ARG A 111 -12.85 -3.57 12.69
CA ARG A 111 -11.87 -4.56 13.14
C ARG A 111 -12.52 -5.80 13.76
N ASP A 112 -13.83 -5.92 13.72
CA ASP A 112 -14.51 -7.14 14.17
C ASP A 112 -14.09 -8.34 13.32
N PRO A 113 -13.67 -9.46 13.93
CA PRO A 113 -13.19 -10.63 13.18
C PRO A 113 -14.23 -11.21 12.22
N ALA A 114 -15.52 -11.19 12.57
CA ALA A 114 -16.58 -11.71 11.69
C ALA A 114 -16.78 -10.81 10.48
N PHE A 115 -16.67 -9.46 10.66
CA PHE A 115 -16.68 -8.52 9.56
C PHE A 115 -15.50 -8.75 8.60
N LEU A 116 -14.28 -8.88 9.14
CA LEU A 116 -13.07 -9.08 8.31
C LEU A 116 -13.10 -10.41 7.56
N MET A 117 -13.61 -11.47 8.18
CA MET A 117 -13.81 -12.75 7.49
C MET A 117 -14.83 -12.66 6.37
N ALA A 118 -15.97 -11.98 6.61
CA ALA A 118 -16.98 -11.76 5.58
C ALA A 118 -16.45 -10.88 4.43
N LEU A 119 -15.57 -9.95 4.71
CA LEU A 119 -14.90 -9.12 3.72
C LEU A 119 -13.92 -9.94 2.86
N HIS A 120 -13.15 -10.84 3.48
CA HIS A 120 -12.21 -11.72 2.79
C HIS A 120 -12.88 -12.60 1.73
N ASP A 121 -14.10 -13.07 1.99
CA ASP A 121 -14.84 -13.96 1.09
C ASP A 121 -15.45 -13.21 -0.11
N GLN A 122 -15.41 -11.89 -0.12
CA GLN A 122 -15.94 -11.08 -1.22
C GLN A 122 -14.90 -10.90 -2.33
N GLN A 123 -15.39 -10.89 -3.57
CA GLN A 123 -14.61 -10.56 -4.75
C GLN A 123 -15.27 -9.40 -5.49
N GLY A 124 -14.47 -8.43 -5.88
CA GLY A 124 -14.92 -7.25 -6.61
C GLY A 124 -14.07 -6.94 -7.84
N PRO A 125 -14.49 -5.96 -8.63
CA PRO A 125 -13.72 -5.49 -9.78
C PRO A 125 -12.40 -4.85 -9.30
N ARG A 126 -11.36 -4.98 -10.09
CA ARG A 126 -10.05 -4.37 -9.76
C ARG A 126 -9.98 -2.88 -10.07
N HIS A 127 -10.95 -2.34 -10.79
CA HIS A 127 -11.01 -0.93 -11.21
C HIS A 127 -9.77 -0.46 -12.01
N LEU A 128 -9.13 -1.37 -12.74
CA LEU A 128 -8.03 -1.05 -13.63
C LEU A 128 -8.55 -0.48 -14.96
N ALA A 129 -7.83 0.47 -15.54
CA ALA A 129 -8.05 0.88 -16.91
C ALA A 129 -7.59 -0.23 -17.89
N GLN A 130 -8.13 -0.25 -19.11
CA GLN A 130 -7.89 -1.31 -20.09
C GLN A 130 -6.39 -1.52 -20.38
N ASP A 131 -5.61 -0.46 -20.45
CA ASP A 131 -4.17 -0.54 -20.69
C ASP A 131 -3.45 -1.27 -19.53
N PHE A 132 -3.88 -1.03 -18.30
CA PHE A 132 -3.33 -1.71 -17.12
C PHE A 132 -3.80 -3.17 -17.01
N GLU A 133 -4.99 -3.50 -17.50
CA GLU A 133 -5.41 -4.91 -17.63
C GLU A 133 -4.49 -5.66 -18.61
N MET A 134 -4.10 -5.05 -19.74
CA MET A 134 -3.16 -5.65 -20.68
C MET A 134 -1.76 -5.85 -20.06
N VAL A 135 -1.28 -4.89 -19.28
CA VAL A 135 -0.02 -5.02 -18.53
C VAL A 135 -0.14 -6.20 -17.55
N GLN A 136 -1.22 -6.29 -16.81
CA GLN A 136 -1.47 -7.38 -15.87
C GLN A 136 -1.49 -8.75 -16.55
N ASP A 137 -2.22 -8.89 -17.64
CA ASP A 137 -2.32 -10.16 -18.37
C ASP A 137 -0.97 -10.61 -18.94
N THR A 138 -0.17 -9.66 -19.43
CA THR A 138 1.18 -9.92 -19.94
C THR A 138 2.09 -10.47 -18.84
N PHE A 139 2.20 -9.76 -17.74
CA PHE A 139 3.07 -10.17 -16.62
C PHE A 139 2.55 -11.41 -15.90
N ARG A 140 1.24 -11.58 -15.75
CA ARG A 140 0.61 -12.78 -15.21
C ARG A 140 0.90 -14.01 -16.05
N SER A 141 0.75 -13.89 -17.37
CA SER A 141 1.02 -14.99 -18.30
C SER A 141 2.49 -15.40 -18.21
N TYR A 142 3.39 -14.42 -18.27
CA TYR A 142 4.82 -14.64 -18.13
C TYR A 142 5.19 -15.29 -16.78
N ALA A 143 4.74 -14.70 -15.70
CA ALA A 143 5.01 -15.19 -14.34
C ALA A 143 4.53 -16.64 -14.14
N THR A 144 3.36 -16.97 -14.67
CA THR A 144 2.79 -18.32 -14.55
C THR A 144 3.56 -19.36 -15.39
N LYS A 145 3.97 -18.98 -16.60
CA LYS A 145 4.63 -19.92 -17.55
C LYS A 145 6.12 -20.08 -17.27
N GLU A 146 6.81 -19.00 -16.96
CA GLU A 146 8.26 -18.98 -16.92
C GLU A 146 8.82 -18.93 -15.50
N VAL A 147 8.21 -18.16 -14.59
CA VAL A 147 8.73 -17.95 -13.23
C VAL A 147 8.27 -19.06 -12.28
N ALA A 148 6.96 -19.30 -12.18
CA ALA A 148 6.40 -20.22 -11.20
C ALA A 148 6.97 -21.64 -11.26
N PRO A 149 7.20 -22.26 -12.44
CA PRO A 149 7.76 -23.63 -12.52
C PRO A 149 9.20 -23.75 -12.00
N ARG A 150 9.94 -22.63 -11.96
CA ARG A 150 11.34 -22.58 -11.55
C ARG A 150 11.54 -22.09 -10.13
N ALA A 151 10.50 -21.49 -9.54
CA ALA A 151 10.57 -20.81 -8.24
C ALA A 151 11.03 -21.72 -7.11
N GLU A 152 10.47 -22.93 -7.01
CA GLU A 152 10.82 -23.90 -5.96
C GLU A 152 12.29 -24.33 -6.07
N HIS A 153 12.77 -24.61 -7.28
CA HIS A 153 14.15 -25.02 -7.50
C HIS A 153 15.14 -23.91 -7.09
N VAL A 154 14.92 -22.69 -7.57
CA VAL A 154 15.76 -21.54 -7.25
C VAL A 154 15.82 -21.31 -5.74
N HIS A 155 14.66 -21.33 -5.08
CA HIS A 155 14.60 -21.10 -3.63
C HIS A 155 15.29 -22.21 -2.82
N ARG A 156 14.95 -23.49 -3.08
CA ARG A 156 15.47 -24.61 -2.31
C ARG A 156 16.97 -24.85 -2.47
N HIS A 157 17.53 -24.53 -3.64
CA HIS A 157 18.94 -24.77 -3.92
C HIS A 157 19.79 -23.51 -3.80
N ASN A 158 19.17 -22.37 -3.40
CA ASN A 158 19.84 -21.06 -3.41
C ASN A 158 20.54 -20.81 -4.76
N ALA A 159 19.85 -21.17 -5.85
CA ALA A 159 20.38 -21.06 -7.19
C ALA A 159 20.22 -19.63 -7.71
N ASP A 160 21.05 -19.27 -8.68
CA ASP A 160 20.88 -18.03 -9.42
C ASP A 160 19.57 -18.02 -10.20
N VAL A 161 19.04 -16.83 -10.47
CA VAL A 161 17.90 -16.68 -11.36
C VAL A 161 18.29 -17.12 -12.77
N PRO A 162 17.56 -18.07 -13.39
CA PRO A 162 17.88 -18.54 -14.74
C PRO A 162 17.92 -17.40 -15.76
N GLU A 163 18.93 -17.43 -16.64
CA GLU A 163 19.13 -16.39 -17.66
C GLU A 163 17.92 -16.24 -18.60
N GLU A 164 17.19 -17.33 -18.85
CA GLU A 164 15.98 -17.33 -19.68
C GLU A 164 14.87 -16.45 -19.06
N ILE A 165 14.80 -16.36 -17.73
CA ILE A 165 13.86 -15.46 -17.05
C ILE A 165 14.29 -14.01 -17.25
N ILE A 166 15.58 -13.71 -17.13
CA ILE A 166 16.11 -12.36 -17.30
C ILE A 166 15.89 -11.88 -18.74
N SER A 167 16.28 -12.70 -19.70
CA SER A 167 16.12 -12.42 -21.13
C SER A 167 14.65 -12.25 -21.52
N GLY A 168 13.76 -13.12 -21.03
CA GLY A 168 12.34 -13.02 -21.32
C GLY A 168 11.68 -11.79 -20.68
N LEU A 169 12.12 -11.36 -19.50
CA LEU A 169 11.68 -10.09 -18.91
C LEU A 169 12.15 -8.88 -19.73
N ALA A 170 13.36 -8.93 -20.26
CA ALA A 170 13.87 -7.91 -21.17
C ALA A 170 13.03 -7.82 -22.45
N GLU A 171 12.67 -8.97 -23.05
CA GLU A 171 11.86 -9.04 -24.26
C GLU A 171 10.46 -8.43 -24.09
N ILE A 172 9.84 -8.59 -22.92
CA ILE A 172 8.54 -7.96 -22.63
C ILE A 172 8.67 -6.53 -22.07
N GLY A 173 9.88 -5.97 -22.03
CA GLY A 173 10.13 -4.58 -21.63
C GLY A 173 10.11 -4.31 -20.12
N ALA A 174 10.18 -5.35 -19.28
CA ALA A 174 10.06 -5.21 -17.84
C ALA A 174 11.07 -4.23 -17.22
N PHE A 175 12.30 -4.22 -17.72
CA PHE A 175 13.37 -3.35 -17.22
C PHE A 175 13.28 -1.90 -17.72
N GLY A 176 12.44 -1.63 -18.72
CA GLY A 176 12.22 -0.29 -19.27
C GLY A 176 11.09 0.49 -18.59
N LEU A 177 10.33 -0.14 -17.68
CA LEU A 177 9.13 0.48 -17.06
C LEU A 177 9.43 1.76 -16.31
N SER A 178 10.60 1.88 -15.68
CA SER A 178 11.03 3.06 -14.92
C SER A 178 12.16 3.86 -15.62
N VAL A 179 12.54 3.47 -16.84
CA VAL A 179 13.57 4.16 -17.62
C VAL A 179 12.89 5.23 -18.49
N PRO A 180 13.33 6.51 -18.43
CA PRO A 180 12.75 7.56 -19.27
C PRO A 180 12.85 7.26 -20.77
N VAL A 181 11.85 7.73 -21.52
CA VAL A 181 11.78 7.55 -23.01
C VAL A 181 13.02 8.09 -23.70
N GLU A 182 13.65 9.16 -23.19
CA GLU A 182 14.91 9.73 -23.71
C GLU A 182 16.11 8.76 -23.63
N TYR A 183 16.00 7.70 -22.80
CA TYR A 183 16.97 6.61 -22.67
C TYR A 183 16.42 5.28 -23.19
N GLU A 184 15.49 5.32 -24.15
CA GLU A 184 14.87 4.15 -24.79
C GLU A 184 14.01 3.28 -23.84
N GLY A 185 13.55 3.86 -22.70
CA GLY A 185 12.60 3.23 -21.78
C GLY A 185 11.14 3.57 -22.12
N PHE A 186 10.24 3.26 -21.21
CA PHE A 186 8.79 3.47 -21.35
C PHE A 186 8.22 4.51 -20.38
N SER A 187 9.08 5.14 -19.55
CA SER A 187 8.67 6.10 -18.55
C SER A 187 8.48 7.49 -19.17
N GLU A 188 7.25 8.00 -19.13
CA GLU A 188 6.92 9.39 -19.43
C GLU A 188 6.84 10.26 -18.16
N GLY A 189 6.99 9.62 -16.99
CA GLY A 189 6.79 10.22 -15.67
C GLY A 189 5.31 10.33 -15.31
N GLY A 190 4.96 10.00 -14.07
CA GLY A 190 3.62 10.20 -13.54
C GLY A 190 2.96 8.96 -12.95
N GLU A 191 1.68 9.11 -12.59
CA GLU A 191 0.91 8.08 -11.86
C GLU A 191 0.76 6.78 -12.64
N GLY A 192 0.58 6.84 -13.97
CA GLY A 192 0.39 5.67 -14.82
C GLY A 192 1.60 4.74 -14.83
N GLU A 193 2.80 5.29 -14.78
CA GLU A 193 4.05 4.54 -14.71
C GLU A 193 4.17 3.75 -13.39
N TYR A 194 3.86 4.40 -12.27
CA TYR A 194 3.82 3.73 -10.97
C TYR A 194 2.82 2.57 -10.98
N MET A 195 1.65 2.77 -11.56
CA MET A 195 0.62 1.73 -11.66
C MET A 195 1.12 0.54 -12.47
N ALA A 196 1.75 0.76 -13.63
CA ALA A 196 2.31 -0.31 -14.44
C ALA A 196 3.39 -1.11 -13.68
N SER A 197 4.29 -0.42 -12.99
CA SER A 197 5.34 -1.03 -12.17
C SER A 197 4.78 -1.82 -10.99
N VAL A 198 3.74 -1.31 -10.32
CA VAL A 198 3.06 -2.02 -9.21
C VAL A 198 2.42 -3.30 -9.72
N ILE A 199 1.70 -3.24 -10.85
CA ILE A 199 1.04 -4.41 -11.46
C ILE A 199 2.06 -5.46 -11.87
N ALA A 200 3.14 -5.07 -12.55
CA ALA A 200 4.21 -5.98 -12.96
C ALA A 200 4.85 -6.66 -11.74
N THR A 201 5.14 -5.89 -10.71
CA THR A 201 5.73 -6.40 -9.44
C THR A 201 4.77 -7.35 -8.73
N GLU A 202 3.47 -7.02 -8.66
CA GLU A 202 2.45 -7.90 -8.07
C GLU A 202 2.42 -9.26 -8.77
N GLU A 203 2.32 -9.27 -10.10
CA GLU A 203 2.17 -10.52 -10.85
C GLU A 203 3.43 -11.40 -10.82
N LEU A 204 4.60 -10.81 -10.91
CA LEU A 204 5.85 -11.55 -10.78
C LEU A 204 6.07 -12.08 -9.36
N SER A 205 5.80 -11.26 -8.35
CA SER A 205 5.95 -11.64 -6.94
C SER A 205 4.94 -12.70 -6.52
N ARG A 206 3.75 -12.72 -7.12
CA ARG A 206 2.75 -13.78 -6.93
C ARG A 206 3.29 -15.15 -7.34
N ALA A 207 4.11 -15.21 -8.37
CA ALA A 207 4.77 -16.44 -8.81
C ALA A 207 6.01 -16.77 -7.96
N SER A 208 6.84 -15.76 -7.68
CA SER A 208 8.01 -15.87 -6.81
C SER A 208 8.51 -14.50 -6.39
N LEU A 209 8.38 -14.16 -5.12
CA LEU A 209 8.93 -12.92 -4.57
C LEU A 209 10.46 -12.87 -4.72
N GLY A 210 11.15 -14.00 -4.52
CA GLY A 210 12.62 -14.08 -4.63
C GLY A 210 13.13 -13.79 -6.04
N ILE A 211 12.44 -14.29 -7.07
CA ILE A 211 12.79 -14.03 -8.48
C ILE A 211 12.24 -12.68 -8.92
N GLY A 212 10.92 -12.45 -8.79
CA GLY A 212 10.25 -11.26 -9.32
C GLY A 212 10.67 -9.98 -8.61
N GLY A 213 10.65 -9.96 -7.27
CA GLY A 213 11.01 -8.79 -6.50
C GLY A 213 12.46 -8.37 -6.69
N SER A 214 13.40 -9.30 -6.85
CA SER A 214 14.82 -8.97 -7.03
C SER A 214 15.14 -8.39 -8.42
N LEU A 215 14.33 -8.64 -9.42
CA LEU A 215 14.58 -8.20 -10.80
C LEU A 215 13.94 -6.85 -11.15
N ILE A 216 12.77 -6.53 -10.61
CA ILE A 216 12.02 -5.30 -10.96
C ILE A 216 12.24 -4.15 -10.00
N THR A 217 12.60 -4.41 -8.76
CA THR A 217 12.75 -3.38 -7.72
C THR A 217 14.14 -2.75 -7.61
N ARG A 218 14.98 -2.93 -8.60
CA ARG A 218 16.33 -2.36 -8.62
C ARG A 218 16.43 -1.17 -9.54
#